data_23f4a2d5da9133907de446711ac20602
#
_entry.id   23f4a2d5da9133907de446711ac20602
#
_cell.length_a   1.000
_cell.length_b   1.000
_cell.length_c   1.000
_cell.angle_alpha   90.00
_cell.angle_beta   90.00
_cell.angle_gamma   90.00
#
_symmetry.space_group_name_H-M   'P 1'
#
loop_
_entity.id
_entity.type
_entity.pdbx_description
1 polymer ?
#
loop_
_entity_poly.entity_id
_entity_poly.type
_entity_poly.pdbx_seq_one_letter_code
_entity_poly.pdbx_strand_id
1 'polypeptide(L)'
;MKKTAIILFLVLAIPALLTSCLFDEEDLFDKSASERIEAAKQEAKTVLESAENGWHVRYFPSPTQEFGGYNLFFKFSEGSVTVASEIESNPSITETSLYSLGEDLGVTLNFDTKNSLINYFVHPKNPDNIGSTYKGMEGDYKFTVMETSAAMVVLRGIITGNYYILTPVSADTDWSEDLETYRNNAEDMSFNTYSFVVKDKTYSATLTNRRFAVKIDSETTVYAPFIYTKAGISFYMPVEIDGVTAQNFTFVDDYYFAEVNGADFKIMTPEPVQSDITFEVTAPDATKTYNSVTVNTVPSTDTEYYYMGLMLKSEFEAQREKKLLQSLVGTLNGNIGAGDDPEAIAASLLHKGADTYTLNYPSFYDEYVAVVFGCAVSNGFIVSTTPITSLPVSIDASLLPDNTDPLYKRWLGKWRVTSTTSQVNEAPVTFEVIVKPGTVNSSYMIRGWGITIYGNRY
;
A
#
# COMPACT_ATOMS: atom_id res chain seq x y z
N MET A 1 54.41 -9.19 -72.28
CA MET A 1 53.93 -10.40 -71.51
C MET A 1 53.51 -10.12 -70.08
N LYS A 2 54.18 -9.26 -69.28
CA LYS A 2 53.78 -9.00 -67.84
C LYS A 2 52.46 -8.23 -67.70
N LYS A 3 52.11 -7.33 -68.61
CA LYS A 3 50.85 -6.55 -68.52
C LYS A 3 49.61 -7.35 -68.91
N THR A 4 49.72 -8.30 -69.78
CA THR A 4 48.61 -9.19 -70.23
C THR A 4 48.27 -10.21 -69.15
N ALA A 5 49.25 -10.70 -68.39
CA ALA A 5 49.03 -11.62 -67.23
C ALA A 5 48.34 -10.98 -66.09
N ILE A 6 48.61 -9.68 -65.84
CA ILE A 6 47.95 -8.91 -64.73
C ILE A 6 46.48 -8.64 -65.08
N ILE A 7 46.14 -8.33 -66.34
CA ILE A 7 44.77 -8.12 -66.78
C ILE A 7 43.98 -9.43 -66.76
N LEU A 8 44.60 -10.56 -67.14
CA LEU A 8 43.95 -11.85 -67.03
C LEU A 8 43.70 -12.32 -65.64
N PHE A 9 44.59 -11.96 -64.64
CA PHE A 9 44.41 -12.24 -63.22
C PHE A 9 43.33 -11.35 -62.56
N LEU A 10 43.21 -10.11 -63.04
CA LEU A 10 42.14 -9.21 -62.58
C LEU A 10 40.76 -9.63 -63.09
N VAL A 11 40.64 -10.10 -64.33
CA VAL A 11 39.38 -10.54 -64.92
C VAL A 11 38.92 -11.90 -64.38
N LEU A 12 39.81 -12.76 -63.86
CA LEU A 12 39.45 -14.01 -63.19
C LEU A 12 39.14 -13.80 -61.70
N ALA A 13 39.64 -12.72 -61.03
CA ALA A 13 39.38 -12.44 -59.62
C ALA A 13 38.04 -11.79 -59.38
N ILE A 14 37.46 -11.07 -60.36
CA ILE A 14 36.16 -10.38 -60.19
C ILE A 14 34.98 -11.34 -60.01
N PRO A 15 34.84 -12.46 -60.70
CA PRO A 15 33.77 -13.42 -60.49
C PRO A 15 33.88 -14.13 -59.10
N ALA A 16 35.11 -14.32 -58.58
CA ALA A 16 35.30 -14.94 -57.26
C ALA A 16 34.90 -14.02 -56.05
N LEU A 17 34.84 -12.70 -56.26
CA LEU A 17 34.37 -11.75 -55.26
C LEU A 17 32.86 -11.54 -55.32
N LEU A 18 32.19 -11.94 -56.39
CA LEU A 18 30.73 -11.84 -56.54
C LEU A 18 29.98 -13.08 -56.06
N THR A 19 30.67 -14.19 -55.81
CA THR A 19 30.05 -15.40 -55.26
C THR A 19 30.01 -15.41 -53.72
N SER A 20 30.55 -14.38 -53.08
CA SER A 20 30.50 -14.25 -51.58
C SER A 20 29.12 -13.87 -51.04
N CYS A 21 28.13 -13.62 -51.87
CA CYS A 21 26.75 -13.30 -51.44
C CYS A 21 25.73 -14.41 -51.79
N LEU A 22 26.20 -15.61 -52.15
CA LEU A 22 25.34 -16.76 -52.39
C LEU A 22 25.67 -17.93 -51.47
N PHE A 23 25.93 -17.59 -50.19
CA PHE A 23 25.60 -18.54 -49.13
C PHE A 23 24.12 -18.35 -48.86
N ASP A 24 23.29 -19.28 -49.28
CA ASP A 24 22.02 -19.55 -48.66
C ASP A 24 22.40 -19.79 -47.17
N GLU A 25 22.20 -18.78 -46.31
CA GLU A 25 22.11 -19.02 -44.87
C GLU A 25 20.91 -19.97 -44.78
N GLU A 26 21.16 -21.24 -44.49
CA GLU A 26 20.08 -22.13 -44.04
C GLU A 26 19.38 -21.38 -42.93
N ASP A 27 18.17 -20.94 -43.22
CA ASP A 27 17.34 -20.29 -42.20
C ASP A 27 17.29 -21.25 -41.01
N LEU A 28 17.96 -20.89 -39.92
CA LEU A 28 17.96 -21.63 -38.65
C LEU A 28 16.55 -21.90 -38.14
N PHE A 29 15.56 -21.28 -38.75
CA PHE A 29 14.16 -21.38 -38.39
C PHE A 29 13.28 -21.50 -39.62
N ASP A 30 12.33 -22.43 -39.60
CA ASP A 30 11.37 -22.68 -40.72
C ASP A 30 10.42 -21.47 -40.99
N LYS A 31 10.37 -20.48 -40.08
CA LYS A 31 9.53 -19.30 -40.17
C LYS A 31 10.35 -18.01 -39.98
N SER A 32 9.95 -16.96 -40.66
CA SER A 32 10.52 -15.62 -40.50
C SER A 32 10.35 -15.11 -39.04
N ALA A 33 11.18 -14.16 -38.62
CA ALA A 33 11.09 -13.55 -37.32
C ALA A 33 9.70 -12.93 -37.07
N SER A 34 9.10 -12.30 -38.07
CA SER A 34 7.76 -11.72 -38.01
C SER A 34 6.67 -12.77 -37.80
N GLU A 35 6.73 -13.89 -38.53
CA GLU A 35 5.75 -14.98 -38.39
C GLU A 35 5.86 -15.66 -37.01
N ARG A 36 7.07 -15.78 -36.48
CA ARG A 36 7.28 -16.35 -35.14
C ARG A 36 6.71 -15.44 -34.05
N ILE A 37 6.92 -14.13 -34.17
CA ILE A 37 6.38 -13.15 -33.20
C ILE A 37 4.86 -13.11 -33.28
N GLU A 38 4.27 -13.13 -34.46
CA GLU A 38 2.81 -13.14 -34.61
C GLU A 38 2.19 -14.45 -34.07
N ALA A 39 2.85 -15.58 -34.29
CA ALA A 39 2.44 -16.85 -33.70
C ALA A 39 2.51 -16.81 -32.13
N ALA A 40 3.58 -16.24 -31.58
CA ALA A 40 3.73 -16.09 -30.13
C ALA A 40 2.71 -15.11 -29.52
N LYS A 41 2.34 -14.02 -30.22
CA LYS A 41 1.26 -13.13 -29.82
C LYS A 41 -0.09 -13.85 -29.79
N GLN A 42 -0.38 -14.65 -30.82
CA GLN A 42 -1.62 -15.41 -30.88
C GLN A 42 -1.68 -16.50 -29.80
N GLU A 43 -0.55 -17.16 -29.52
CA GLU A 43 -0.44 -18.11 -28.42
C GLU A 43 -0.67 -17.43 -27.07
N ALA A 44 0.03 -16.32 -26.81
CA ALA A 44 -0.13 -15.54 -25.58
C ALA A 44 -1.58 -15.08 -25.39
N LYS A 45 -2.23 -14.58 -26.45
CA LYS A 45 -3.64 -14.22 -26.41
C LYS A 45 -4.53 -15.39 -26.03
N THR A 46 -4.34 -16.53 -26.71
CA THR A 46 -5.11 -17.75 -26.46
C THR A 46 -4.97 -18.21 -25.01
N VAL A 47 -3.76 -18.18 -24.46
CA VAL A 47 -3.51 -18.56 -23.08
C VAL A 47 -4.13 -17.54 -22.11
N LEU A 48 -3.92 -16.24 -22.31
CA LEU A 48 -4.49 -15.20 -21.44
C LEU A 48 -6.02 -15.27 -21.36
N GLU A 49 -6.69 -15.54 -22.48
CA GLU A 49 -8.15 -15.64 -22.57
C GLU A 49 -8.69 -17.05 -22.17
N SER A 50 -7.82 -18.05 -21.92
CA SER A 50 -8.23 -19.43 -21.61
C SER A 50 -8.70 -19.63 -20.19
N ALA A 51 -8.30 -18.78 -19.23
CA ALA A 51 -8.67 -18.92 -17.83
C ALA A 51 -10.12 -18.47 -17.62
N GLU A 52 -11.04 -19.43 -17.43
CA GLU A 52 -12.48 -19.19 -17.33
C GLU A 52 -12.83 -18.18 -16.24
N ASN A 53 -12.20 -18.31 -15.07
CA ASN A 53 -12.35 -17.38 -13.94
C ASN A 53 -11.18 -16.41 -13.80
N GLY A 54 -10.39 -16.21 -14.88
CA GLY A 54 -9.27 -15.26 -14.90
C GLY A 54 -8.04 -15.75 -14.14
N TRP A 55 -7.16 -14.83 -13.85
CA TRP A 55 -5.82 -15.03 -13.31
C TRP A 55 -5.63 -14.28 -12.01
N HIS A 56 -5.10 -14.92 -10.99
CA HIS A 56 -4.54 -14.26 -9.82
C HIS A 56 -3.12 -13.75 -10.15
N VAL A 57 -2.86 -12.48 -9.87
CA VAL A 57 -1.61 -11.80 -10.21
C VAL A 57 -0.88 -11.38 -8.94
N ARG A 58 0.35 -11.82 -8.79
CA ARG A 58 1.27 -11.32 -7.77
C ARG A 58 1.98 -10.09 -8.33
N TYR A 59 1.55 -8.90 -7.91
CA TYR A 59 2.02 -7.62 -8.42
C TYR A 59 2.99 -6.95 -7.44
N PHE A 60 4.24 -6.70 -7.87
CA PHE A 60 5.27 -6.03 -7.07
C PHE A 60 5.71 -4.74 -7.76
N PRO A 61 5.23 -3.57 -7.32
CA PRO A 61 5.71 -2.29 -7.82
C PRO A 61 7.12 -1.99 -7.31
N SER A 62 7.77 -0.98 -7.90
CA SER A 62 9.15 -0.53 -7.65
C SER A 62 10.23 -1.54 -8.07
N PRO A 63 11.29 -1.08 -8.73
CA PRO A 63 12.44 -1.94 -9.07
C PRO A 63 13.09 -2.63 -7.86
N THR A 64 12.95 -2.04 -6.66
CA THR A 64 13.51 -2.56 -5.41
C THR A 64 12.49 -3.29 -4.54
N GLN A 65 11.25 -3.46 -5.03
CA GLN A 65 10.11 -4.04 -4.31
C GLN A 65 9.86 -3.42 -2.91
N GLU A 66 10.22 -2.16 -2.73
CA GLU A 66 10.17 -1.47 -1.42
C GLU A 66 8.74 -1.31 -0.86
N PHE A 67 7.73 -1.42 -1.70
CA PHE A 67 6.32 -1.40 -1.31
C PHE A 67 5.74 -2.80 -1.10
N GLY A 68 6.53 -3.87 -1.33
CA GLY A 68 6.08 -5.25 -1.32
C GLY A 68 5.12 -5.58 -2.45
N GLY A 69 4.36 -6.65 -2.30
CA GLY A 69 3.44 -7.19 -3.30
C GLY A 69 1.97 -6.94 -2.99
N TYR A 70 1.18 -6.91 -4.04
CA TYR A 70 -0.27 -6.72 -4.02
C TYR A 70 -0.97 -7.79 -4.85
N ASN A 71 -2.13 -8.24 -4.39
CA ASN A 71 -2.95 -9.22 -5.07
C ASN A 71 -3.92 -8.51 -6.02
N LEU A 72 -3.87 -8.90 -7.29
CA LEU A 72 -4.82 -8.47 -8.31
C LEU A 72 -5.44 -9.70 -8.98
N PHE A 73 -6.58 -9.51 -9.59
CA PHE A 73 -7.21 -10.50 -10.49
C PHE A 73 -7.40 -9.87 -11.86
N PHE A 74 -7.01 -10.62 -12.90
CA PHE A 74 -7.18 -10.21 -14.30
C PHE A 74 -8.01 -11.25 -15.04
N LYS A 75 -9.05 -10.82 -15.74
CA LYS A 75 -9.80 -11.66 -16.68
C LYS A 75 -9.76 -11.04 -18.06
N PHE A 76 -9.07 -11.70 -18.96
CA PHE A 76 -8.93 -11.28 -20.35
C PHE A 76 -10.07 -11.81 -21.21
N SER A 77 -10.62 -10.97 -22.10
CA SER A 77 -11.69 -11.36 -23.03
C SER A 77 -11.75 -10.37 -24.19
N GLU A 78 -11.63 -10.84 -25.42
CA GLU A 78 -11.86 -10.09 -26.65
C GLU A 78 -11.17 -8.71 -26.72
N GLY A 79 -9.93 -8.61 -26.28
CA GLY A 79 -9.16 -7.35 -26.25
C GLY A 79 -9.47 -6.44 -25.06
N SER A 80 -10.26 -6.89 -24.11
CA SER A 80 -10.51 -6.23 -22.84
C SER A 80 -9.98 -7.05 -21.68
N VAL A 81 -9.67 -6.37 -20.57
CA VAL A 81 -9.29 -6.98 -19.30
C VAL A 81 -10.10 -6.40 -18.16
N THR A 82 -10.76 -7.27 -17.41
CA THR A 82 -11.42 -6.90 -16.15
C THR A 82 -10.43 -7.13 -15.02
N VAL A 83 -10.28 -6.12 -14.17
CA VAL A 83 -9.32 -6.10 -13.05
C VAL A 83 -10.06 -5.93 -11.74
N ALA A 84 -9.63 -6.68 -10.71
CA ALA A 84 -9.94 -6.45 -9.31
C ALA A 84 -8.65 -6.35 -8.52
N SER A 85 -8.64 -5.63 -7.38
CA SER A 85 -7.43 -5.41 -6.59
C SER A 85 -7.75 -5.27 -5.10
N GLU A 86 -6.88 -5.78 -4.25
CA GLU A 86 -6.99 -5.65 -2.80
C GLU A 86 -6.83 -4.22 -2.26
N ILE A 87 -6.44 -3.25 -3.14
CA ILE A 87 -6.34 -1.84 -2.74
C ILE A 87 -7.73 -1.19 -2.53
N GLU A 88 -8.77 -1.74 -3.18
CA GLU A 88 -10.11 -1.21 -3.06
C GLU A 88 -10.74 -1.55 -1.70
N SER A 89 -11.40 -0.56 -1.10
CA SER A 89 -12.11 -0.74 0.17
C SER A 89 -13.33 -1.67 0.02
N ASN A 90 -13.96 -1.68 -1.14
CA ASN A 90 -14.99 -2.63 -1.51
C ASN A 90 -14.40 -3.70 -2.45
N PRO A 91 -14.17 -4.92 -1.99
CA PRO A 91 -13.51 -5.97 -2.78
C PRO A 91 -14.34 -6.44 -3.99
N SER A 92 -15.62 -6.08 -4.07
CA SER A 92 -16.47 -6.42 -5.23
C SER A 92 -16.30 -5.44 -6.40
N ILE A 93 -15.55 -4.36 -6.24
CA ILE A 93 -15.29 -3.40 -7.33
C ILE A 93 -14.33 -4.01 -8.33
N THR A 94 -14.78 -3.99 -9.60
CA THR A 94 -13.96 -4.35 -10.75
C THR A 94 -13.95 -3.21 -11.77
N GLU A 95 -12.87 -3.09 -12.52
CA GLU A 95 -12.76 -2.11 -13.61
C GLU A 95 -12.30 -2.81 -14.89
N THR A 96 -12.96 -2.52 -16.01
CA THR A 96 -12.62 -3.09 -17.31
C THR A 96 -11.95 -2.03 -18.19
N SER A 97 -10.83 -2.42 -18.80
CA SER A 97 -10.05 -1.59 -19.72
C SER A 97 -9.63 -2.38 -20.95
N LEU A 98 -9.12 -1.69 -21.98
CA LEU A 98 -8.59 -2.35 -23.17
C LEU A 98 -7.14 -2.80 -22.93
N TYR A 99 -6.80 -3.95 -23.53
CA TYR A 99 -5.42 -4.42 -23.62
C TYR A 99 -5.04 -4.75 -25.04
N SER A 100 -3.76 -4.73 -25.35
CA SER A 100 -3.21 -5.23 -26.61
C SER A 100 -1.95 -6.05 -26.39
N LEU A 101 -1.69 -6.94 -27.34
CA LEU A 101 -0.39 -7.61 -27.46
C LEU A 101 0.40 -6.93 -28.56
N GLY A 102 1.50 -6.29 -28.16
CA GLY A 102 2.46 -5.64 -29.05
C GLY A 102 3.72 -6.47 -29.24
N GLU A 103 4.68 -5.86 -29.92
CA GLU A 103 6.03 -6.39 -30.09
C GLU A 103 7.07 -5.34 -29.72
N ASP A 104 8.10 -5.77 -29.03
CA ASP A 104 9.31 -5.00 -28.74
C ASP A 104 10.49 -5.99 -28.79
N LEU A 105 11.23 -6.21 -27.74
CA LEU A 105 12.22 -7.31 -27.62
C LEU A 105 11.54 -8.68 -27.35
N GLY A 106 10.32 -8.87 -27.83
CA GLY A 106 9.45 -10.04 -27.62
C GLY A 106 7.99 -9.61 -27.63
N VAL A 107 7.09 -10.52 -27.27
CA VAL A 107 5.67 -10.19 -27.10
C VAL A 107 5.48 -9.31 -25.88
N THR A 108 4.74 -8.20 -26.03
CA THR A 108 4.41 -7.31 -24.91
C THR A 108 2.90 -7.28 -24.67
N LEU A 109 2.52 -7.31 -23.39
CA LEU A 109 1.16 -7.03 -22.91
C LEU A 109 1.09 -5.57 -22.50
N ASN A 110 0.16 -4.81 -23.10
CA ASN A 110 -0.04 -3.38 -22.82
C ASN A 110 -1.45 -3.15 -22.33
N PHE A 111 -1.61 -2.32 -21.29
CA PHE A 111 -2.92 -1.79 -20.88
C PHE A 111 -3.14 -0.45 -21.61
N ASP A 112 -4.03 -0.44 -22.60
CA ASP A 112 -4.15 0.66 -23.57
C ASP A 112 -5.03 1.80 -23.08
N THR A 113 -5.96 1.52 -22.18
CA THR A 113 -6.84 2.53 -21.59
C THR A 113 -6.67 2.59 -20.08
N LYS A 114 -7.04 3.75 -19.50
CA LYS A 114 -6.95 3.94 -18.06
C LYS A 114 -7.74 2.86 -17.32
N ASN A 115 -7.08 2.26 -16.32
CA ASN A 115 -7.67 1.39 -15.32
C ASN A 115 -7.17 1.88 -13.96
N SER A 116 -8.05 2.36 -13.09
CA SER A 116 -7.65 3.00 -11.84
C SER A 116 -6.94 2.04 -10.89
N LEU A 117 -7.29 0.75 -10.93
CA LEU A 117 -6.71 -0.29 -10.08
C LEU A 117 -5.24 -0.57 -10.42
N ILE A 118 -4.88 -0.49 -11.72
CA ILE A 118 -3.48 -0.59 -12.17
C ILE A 118 -2.78 0.76 -12.04
N ASN A 119 -3.47 1.85 -12.42
CA ASN A 119 -2.92 3.20 -12.34
C ASN A 119 -2.59 3.62 -10.90
N TYR A 120 -3.21 3.02 -9.90
CA TYR A 120 -2.85 3.21 -8.50
C TYR A 120 -1.34 3.03 -8.26
N PHE A 121 -0.74 2.01 -8.86
CA PHE A 121 0.69 1.69 -8.69
C PHE A 121 1.61 2.51 -9.61
N VAL A 122 1.07 3.04 -10.69
CA VAL A 122 1.84 3.71 -11.76
C VAL A 122 1.81 5.22 -11.62
N HIS A 123 0.75 5.75 -10.98
CA HIS A 123 0.53 7.18 -10.92
C HIS A 123 1.63 7.91 -10.13
N PRO A 124 2.26 8.96 -10.67
CA PRO A 124 3.34 9.70 -10.00
C PRO A 124 2.94 10.28 -8.63
N LYS A 125 1.66 10.51 -8.41
CA LYS A 125 1.07 10.83 -7.13
C LYS A 125 0.07 9.73 -6.77
N ASN A 126 0.54 8.75 -5.99
CA ASN A 126 -0.34 7.69 -5.49
C ASN A 126 -1.51 8.28 -4.68
N PRO A 127 -2.75 7.80 -4.84
CA PRO A 127 -3.92 8.32 -4.13
C PRO A 127 -3.77 8.32 -2.60
N ASP A 128 -3.10 7.32 -2.04
CA ASP A 128 -2.85 7.18 -0.61
C ASP A 128 -1.51 7.79 -0.17
N ASN A 129 -0.87 8.57 -1.06
CA ASN A 129 0.44 9.19 -0.84
C ASN A 129 1.58 8.19 -0.54
N ILE A 130 1.45 6.94 -1.00
CA ILE A 130 2.52 5.94 -0.91
C ILE A 130 3.57 6.23 -1.98
N GLY A 131 4.83 6.08 -1.61
CA GLY A 131 5.97 6.36 -2.48
C GLY A 131 6.44 7.81 -2.46
N SER A 132 7.47 8.11 -3.24
CA SER A 132 8.06 9.44 -3.27
C SER A 132 7.27 10.41 -4.17
N THR A 133 7.34 11.70 -3.85
CA THR A 133 6.69 12.76 -4.63
C THR A 133 7.15 12.71 -6.09
N TYR A 134 6.20 12.74 -7.01
CA TYR A 134 6.35 12.64 -8.48
C TYR A 134 6.77 11.27 -9.04
N LYS A 135 6.96 10.25 -8.19
CA LYS A 135 7.30 8.89 -8.64
C LYS A 135 6.22 7.88 -8.28
N GLY A 136 5.48 8.14 -7.18
CA GLY A 136 4.51 7.18 -6.65
C GLY A 136 5.19 5.86 -6.30
N MET A 137 4.56 4.76 -6.66
CA MET A 137 5.07 3.41 -6.40
C MET A 137 5.90 2.84 -7.57
N GLU A 138 6.12 3.59 -8.64
CA GLU A 138 6.91 3.19 -9.81
C GLU A 138 6.48 1.81 -10.39
N GLY A 139 5.18 1.56 -10.50
CA GLY A 139 4.64 0.30 -11.01
C GLY A 139 4.68 0.17 -12.54
N ASP A 140 4.29 -0.99 -13.05
CA ASP A 140 4.24 -1.30 -14.48
C ASP A 140 2.80 -1.34 -15.00
N TYR A 141 2.60 -0.89 -16.23
CA TYR A 141 1.38 -1.04 -17.03
C TYR A 141 1.66 -1.65 -18.41
N LYS A 142 2.94 -1.92 -18.70
CA LYS A 142 3.42 -2.60 -19.88
C LYS A 142 4.41 -3.68 -19.48
N PHE A 143 4.26 -4.86 -20.05
CA PHE A 143 5.00 -6.06 -19.64
C PHE A 143 5.51 -6.82 -20.82
N THR A 144 6.71 -7.40 -20.75
CA THR A 144 7.18 -8.43 -21.66
C THR A 144 6.61 -9.78 -21.21
N VAL A 145 6.02 -10.52 -22.14
CA VAL A 145 5.56 -11.89 -21.91
C VAL A 145 6.77 -12.82 -21.98
N MET A 146 7.10 -13.43 -20.84
CA MET A 146 8.29 -14.29 -20.72
C MET A 146 7.95 -15.76 -20.89
N GLU A 147 6.81 -16.19 -20.36
CA GLU A 147 6.34 -17.57 -20.44
C GLU A 147 4.81 -17.59 -20.46
N THR A 148 4.25 -18.50 -21.27
CA THR A 148 2.81 -18.73 -21.33
C THR A 148 2.49 -20.21 -21.29
N SER A 149 1.62 -20.60 -20.35
CA SER A 149 1.04 -21.93 -20.28
C SER A 149 -0.35 -21.86 -19.63
N ALA A 150 -1.13 -22.90 -19.76
CA ALA A 150 -2.43 -22.98 -19.06
C ALA A 150 -2.29 -22.98 -17.54
N ALA A 151 -1.14 -23.33 -16.99
CA ALA A 151 -0.87 -23.39 -15.56
C ALA A 151 -0.29 -22.07 -15.01
N MET A 152 0.37 -21.28 -15.85
CA MET A 152 1.07 -20.07 -15.39
C MET A 152 1.40 -19.15 -16.58
N VAL A 153 1.28 -17.85 -16.37
CA VAL A 153 1.87 -16.83 -17.25
C VAL A 153 2.89 -16.03 -16.45
N VAL A 154 4.08 -15.85 -17.00
CA VAL A 154 5.14 -15.02 -16.41
C VAL A 154 5.32 -13.78 -17.25
N LEU A 155 5.12 -12.63 -16.64
CA LEU A 155 5.35 -11.33 -17.23
C LEU A 155 6.56 -10.66 -16.58
N ARG A 156 7.26 -9.82 -17.33
CA ARG A 156 8.32 -8.96 -16.81
C ARG A 156 7.97 -7.52 -17.08
N GLY A 157 7.95 -6.72 -16.02
CA GLY A 157 7.70 -5.29 -16.09
C GLY A 157 8.78 -4.56 -16.89
N ILE A 158 8.39 -3.59 -17.70
CA ILE A 158 9.33 -2.81 -18.51
C ILE A 158 10.01 -1.73 -17.68
N ILE A 159 9.28 -1.16 -16.70
CA ILE A 159 9.79 -0.11 -15.80
C ILE A 159 10.58 -0.73 -14.65
N THR A 160 9.97 -1.68 -13.96
CA THR A 160 10.56 -2.27 -12.73
C THR A 160 11.60 -3.34 -13.04
N GLY A 161 11.43 -4.08 -14.16
CA GLY A 161 12.16 -5.32 -14.44
C GLY A 161 11.71 -6.50 -13.57
N ASN A 162 10.70 -6.32 -12.71
CA ASN A 162 10.17 -7.35 -11.84
C ASN A 162 9.40 -8.42 -12.60
N TYR A 163 9.33 -9.61 -12.02
CA TYR A 163 8.52 -10.71 -12.54
C TYR A 163 7.14 -10.71 -11.87
N TYR A 164 6.11 -10.81 -12.71
CA TYR A 164 4.70 -10.90 -12.32
C TYR A 164 4.21 -12.29 -12.71
N ILE A 165 3.75 -13.02 -11.71
CA ILE A 165 3.28 -14.39 -11.89
C ILE A 165 1.77 -14.37 -11.87
N LEU A 166 1.17 -14.87 -12.96
CA LEU A 166 -0.26 -15.07 -13.12
C LEU A 166 -0.55 -16.57 -12.98
N THR A 167 -1.41 -16.94 -12.06
CA THR A 167 -1.90 -18.31 -11.88
C THR A 167 -3.40 -18.37 -12.14
N PRO A 168 -3.92 -19.40 -12.84
CA PRO A 168 -5.34 -19.49 -13.16
C PRO A 168 -6.15 -19.62 -11.89
N VAL A 169 -7.28 -18.92 -11.83
CA VAL A 169 -8.21 -18.96 -10.71
C VAL A 169 -9.21 -20.07 -10.91
N SER A 170 -9.49 -20.85 -9.87
CA SER A 170 -10.51 -21.91 -9.92
C SER A 170 -11.89 -21.34 -10.25
N ALA A 171 -12.71 -22.08 -11.00
CA ALA A 171 -14.02 -21.62 -11.46
C ALA A 171 -15.00 -21.30 -10.32
N ASP A 172 -14.81 -21.89 -9.16
CA ASP A 172 -15.62 -21.72 -7.95
C ASP A 172 -15.11 -20.63 -7.00
N THR A 173 -13.99 -19.98 -7.32
CA THR A 173 -13.41 -18.92 -6.49
C THR A 173 -14.17 -17.60 -6.68
N ASP A 174 -14.60 -17.01 -5.57
CA ASP A 174 -15.06 -15.62 -5.54
C ASP A 174 -13.86 -14.66 -5.32
N TRP A 175 -13.59 -13.79 -6.28
CA TRP A 175 -12.52 -12.81 -6.20
C TRP A 175 -12.68 -11.87 -5.01
N SER A 176 -13.92 -11.51 -4.66
CA SER A 176 -14.17 -10.56 -3.58
C SER A 176 -13.87 -11.16 -2.22
N GLU A 177 -14.17 -12.43 -2.00
CA GLU A 177 -13.84 -13.15 -0.77
C GLU A 177 -12.32 -13.31 -0.60
N ASP A 178 -11.62 -13.61 -1.69
CA ASP A 178 -10.16 -13.72 -1.68
C ASP A 178 -9.50 -12.37 -1.38
N LEU A 179 -9.94 -11.30 -2.05
CA LEU A 179 -9.41 -9.95 -1.83
C LEU A 179 -9.68 -9.46 -0.41
N GLU A 180 -10.86 -9.76 0.14
CA GLU A 180 -11.17 -9.46 1.55
C GLU A 180 -10.25 -10.22 2.50
N THR A 181 -9.97 -11.49 2.21
CA THR A 181 -9.03 -12.30 3.00
C THR A 181 -7.62 -11.70 2.99
N TYR A 182 -7.09 -11.31 1.82
CA TYR A 182 -5.77 -10.67 1.74
C TYR A 182 -5.71 -9.34 2.50
N ARG A 183 -6.77 -8.54 2.43
CA ARG A 183 -6.87 -7.29 3.18
C ARG A 183 -6.93 -7.52 4.68
N ASN A 184 -7.73 -8.48 5.14
CA ASN A 184 -7.82 -8.83 6.54
C ASN A 184 -6.45 -9.28 7.07
N ASN A 185 -5.73 -10.13 6.33
CA ASN A 185 -4.38 -10.54 6.68
C ASN A 185 -3.41 -9.35 6.75
N ALA A 186 -3.54 -8.37 5.85
CA ALA A 186 -2.74 -7.15 5.89
C ALA A 186 -3.07 -6.27 7.11
N GLU A 187 -4.34 -6.21 7.51
CA GLU A 187 -4.77 -5.47 8.69
C GLU A 187 -4.31 -6.13 9.99
N ASP A 188 -4.30 -7.46 10.04
CA ASP A 188 -3.89 -8.21 11.23
C ASP A 188 -2.38 -8.17 11.50
N MET A 189 -1.58 -7.82 10.50
CA MET A 189 -0.11 -7.84 10.56
C MET A 189 0.53 -6.46 10.36
N SER A 190 -0.03 -5.41 10.93
CA SER A 190 0.48 -4.04 10.78
C SER A 190 1.39 -3.58 11.94
N PHE A 191 2.26 -4.44 12.44
CA PHE A 191 3.32 -4.06 13.39
C PHE A 191 4.50 -3.42 12.65
N ASN A 192 5.23 -2.53 13.32
CA ASN A 192 6.43 -1.92 12.75
C ASN A 192 7.68 -2.76 12.99
N THR A 193 7.64 -3.69 13.95
CA THR A 193 8.75 -4.54 14.36
C THR A 193 8.37 -5.99 14.46
N TYR A 194 9.33 -6.84 14.14
CA TYR A 194 9.21 -8.29 14.17
C TYR A 194 10.52 -8.92 14.62
N SER A 195 10.47 -10.17 15.04
CA SER A 195 11.65 -11.00 15.28
C SER A 195 11.65 -12.18 14.34
N PHE A 196 12.71 -12.33 13.56
CA PHE A 196 12.94 -13.52 12.75
C PHE A 196 13.71 -14.53 13.60
N VAL A 197 13.07 -15.67 13.90
CA VAL A 197 13.67 -16.76 14.66
C VAL A 197 13.98 -17.88 13.70
N VAL A 198 15.27 -18.16 13.50
CA VAL A 198 15.75 -19.19 12.61
C VAL A 198 16.64 -20.13 13.41
N LYS A 199 16.25 -21.40 13.51
CA LYS A 199 16.85 -22.34 14.46
C LYS A 199 16.78 -21.74 15.88
N ASP A 200 17.92 -21.53 16.50
CA ASP A 200 18.02 -21.02 17.88
C ASP A 200 18.43 -19.52 17.92
N LYS A 201 18.46 -18.83 16.77
CA LYS A 201 18.89 -17.42 16.69
C LYS A 201 17.73 -16.51 16.40
N THR A 202 17.75 -15.34 17.02
CA THR A 202 16.75 -14.28 16.84
C THR A 202 17.38 -13.08 16.16
N TYR A 203 16.74 -12.59 15.11
CA TYR A 203 17.15 -11.42 14.34
C TYR A 203 16.04 -10.37 14.42
N SER A 204 16.41 -9.13 14.76
CA SER A 204 15.44 -8.03 14.75
C SER A 204 15.10 -7.64 13.30
N ALA A 205 13.84 -7.32 13.06
CA ALA A 205 13.37 -6.85 11.77
C ALA A 205 12.41 -5.66 11.94
N THR A 206 12.52 -4.70 11.04
CA THR A 206 11.53 -3.63 10.90
C THR A 206 10.69 -3.87 9.65
N LEU A 207 9.41 -3.52 9.73
CA LEU A 207 8.49 -3.59 8.61
C LEU A 207 8.17 -2.18 8.12
N THR A 208 8.41 -1.93 6.85
CA THR A 208 7.98 -0.71 6.16
C THR A 208 7.22 -1.12 4.91
N ASN A 209 5.98 -0.64 4.77
CA ASN A 209 5.07 -1.15 3.76
C ASN A 209 4.91 -2.67 3.89
N ARG A 210 5.29 -3.43 2.86
CA ARG A 210 5.28 -4.91 2.87
C ARG A 210 6.68 -5.46 2.61
N ARG A 211 7.70 -4.86 3.25
CA ARG A 211 9.09 -5.27 3.14
C ARG A 211 9.75 -5.26 4.52
N PHE A 212 10.19 -6.43 4.95
CA PHE A 212 11.01 -6.54 6.13
C PHE A 212 12.45 -6.11 5.83
N ALA A 213 13.05 -5.41 6.78
CA ALA A 213 14.48 -5.16 6.85
C ALA A 213 15.01 -5.93 8.06
N VAL A 214 15.61 -7.09 7.82
CA VAL A 214 16.11 -8.02 8.85
C VAL A 214 17.56 -7.72 9.12
N LYS A 215 17.91 -7.34 10.35
CA LYS A 215 19.28 -7.09 10.78
C LYS A 215 19.99 -8.42 11.09
N ILE A 216 20.93 -8.81 10.25
CA ILE A 216 21.74 -10.01 10.47
C ILE A 216 22.89 -9.71 11.43
N ASP A 217 23.55 -8.57 11.25
CA ASP A 217 24.60 -8.01 12.11
C ASP A 217 24.64 -6.48 12.00
N SER A 218 25.69 -5.84 12.51
CA SER A 218 25.83 -4.37 12.49
C SER A 218 25.96 -3.77 11.08
N GLU A 219 26.38 -4.55 10.10
CA GLU A 219 26.67 -4.09 8.73
C GLU A 219 25.70 -4.68 7.68
N THR A 220 25.11 -5.84 7.99
CA THR A 220 24.31 -6.63 7.04
C THR A 220 22.83 -6.54 7.36
N THR A 221 22.06 -6.08 6.39
CA THR A 221 20.58 -6.10 6.42
C THR A 221 20.06 -6.88 5.22
N VAL A 222 19.19 -7.85 5.48
CA VAL A 222 18.46 -8.59 4.43
C VAL A 222 17.09 -7.96 4.26
N TYR A 223 16.77 -7.60 3.02
CA TYR A 223 15.44 -7.08 2.66
C TYR A 223 14.57 -8.22 2.12
N ALA A 224 13.38 -8.38 2.70
CA ALA A 224 12.43 -9.42 2.35
C ALA A 224 11.06 -8.80 1.99
N PRO A 225 10.87 -8.35 0.74
CA PRO A 225 9.56 -7.91 0.26
C PRO A 225 8.62 -9.12 0.13
N PHE A 226 7.36 -8.94 0.52
CA PHE A 226 6.39 -10.01 0.55
C PHE A 226 5.01 -9.58 0.05
N ILE A 227 4.19 -10.58 -0.24
CA ILE A 227 2.77 -10.44 -0.55
C ILE A 227 1.96 -11.27 0.45
N TYR A 228 0.78 -10.80 0.83
CA TYR A 228 -0.14 -11.59 1.64
C TYR A 228 -0.74 -12.73 0.81
N THR A 229 -0.90 -13.88 1.45
CA THR A 229 -1.59 -15.05 0.89
C THR A 229 -2.78 -15.41 1.77
N LYS A 230 -3.64 -16.32 1.35
CA LYS A 230 -4.76 -16.80 2.17
C LYS A 230 -4.28 -17.41 3.50
N ALA A 231 -3.12 -18.06 3.49
CA ALA A 231 -2.59 -18.76 4.65
C ALA A 231 -1.58 -17.93 5.46
N GLY A 232 -1.09 -16.80 4.92
CA GLY A 232 -0.05 -16.01 5.58
C GLY A 232 0.65 -15.08 4.61
N ILE A 233 1.96 -15.25 4.40
CA ILE A 233 2.75 -14.41 3.47
C ILE A 233 3.64 -15.26 2.56
N SER A 234 4.04 -14.66 1.42
CA SER A 234 5.04 -15.22 0.50
C SER A 234 6.04 -14.14 0.12
N PHE A 235 7.33 -14.37 0.31
CA PHE A 235 8.37 -13.46 -0.15
C PHE A 235 8.42 -13.40 -1.69
N TYR A 236 8.87 -12.26 -2.22
CA TYR A 236 9.07 -12.09 -3.66
C TYR A 236 10.01 -13.14 -4.24
N MET A 237 11.14 -13.36 -3.58
CA MET A 237 12.12 -14.41 -3.86
C MET A 237 12.41 -15.16 -2.55
N PRO A 238 12.88 -16.42 -2.62
CA PRO A 238 13.34 -17.13 -1.42
C PRO A 238 14.38 -16.30 -0.66
N VAL A 239 14.24 -16.21 0.66
CA VAL A 239 15.14 -15.48 1.55
C VAL A 239 15.92 -16.46 2.39
N GLU A 240 17.25 -16.33 2.40
CA GLU A 240 18.15 -17.14 3.20
C GLU A 240 18.61 -16.37 4.45
N ILE A 241 18.42 -16.97 5.63
CA ILE A 241 18.94 -16.49 6.91
C ILE A 241 19.54 -17.68 7.65
N ASP A 242 20.78 -17.56 8.08
CA ASP A 242 21.54 -18.60 8.82
C ASP A 242 21.54 -19.98 8.12
N GLY A 243 21.61 -19.96 6.77
CA GLY A 243 21.63 -21.17 5.95
C GLY A 243 20.25 -21.86 5.83
N VAL A 244 19.17 -21.21 6.24
CA VAL A 244 17.78 -21.67 6.02
C VAL A 244 17.14 -20.75 5.01
N THR A 245 16.67 -21.33 3.89
CA THR A 245 16.03 -20.58 2.80
C THR A 245 14.54 -20.84 2.80
N ALA A 246 13.72 -19.82 3.02
CA ALA A 246 12.26 -19.90 3.00
C ALA A 246 11.63 -18.84 2.10
N GLN A 247 10.44 -19.13 1.59
CA GLN A 247 9.67 -18.21 0.78
C GLN A 247 8.23 -18.06 1.25
N ASN A 248 7.58 -19.18 1.59
CA ASN A 248 6.17 -19.21 1.96
C ASN A 248 6.03 -19.47 3.44
N PHE A 249 5.18 -18.70 4.10
CA PHE A 249 4.92 -18.78 5.53
C PHE A 249 3.43 -18.86 5.76
N THR A 250 3.03 -19.75 6.67
CA THR A 250 1.66 -19.86 7.16
C THR A 250 1.52 -19.09 8.46
N PHE A 251 0.46 -18.33 8.62
CA PHE A 251 0.13 -17.67 9.87
C PHE A 251 -0.45 -18.70 10.86
N VAL A 252 0.16 -18.79 12.04
CA VAL A 252 -0.23 -19.73 13.09
C VAL A 252 -0.30 -18.95 14.39
N ASP A 253 -1.49 -18.91 14.99
CA ASP A 253 -1.78 -18.15 16.20
C ASP A 253 -1.41 -16.65 16.09
N ASP A 254 -0.16 -16.27 16.38
CA ASP A 254 0.33 -14.90 16.42
C ASP A 254 1.69 -14.71 15.70
N TYR A 255 2.15 -15.69 14.92
CA TYR A 255 3.41 -15.64 14.17
C TYR A 255 3.28 -16.31 12.80
N TYR A 256 4.21 -16.00 11.90
CA TYR A 256 4.35 -16.70 10.62
C TYR A 256 5.37 -17.83 10.73
N PHE A 257 5.04 -18.97 10.17
CA PHE A 257 5.82 -20.18 10.27
C PHE A 257 6.12 -20.81 8.91
N ALA A 258 7.37 -21.25 8.73
CA ALA A 258 7.79 -22.14 7.66
C ALA A 258 8.71 -23.22 8.24
N GLU A 259 8.45 -24.48 7.88
CA GLU A 259 9.38 -25.59 8.13
C GLU A 259 10.19 -25.86 6.88
N VAL A 260 11.50 -25.79 6.99
CA VAL A 260 12.42 -25.98 5.86
C VAL A 260 13.50 -27.00 6.26
N ASN A 261 13.46 -28.18 5.64
CA ASN A 261 14.45 -29.26 5.89
C ASN A 261 14.59 -29.62 7.37
N GLY A 262 13.48 -29.62 8.12
CA GLY A 262 13.47 -29.90 9.57
C GLY A 262 13.97 -28.76 10.46
N ALA A 263 14.17 -27.58 9.92
CA ALA A 263 14.46 -26.36 10.68
C ALA A 263 13.24 -25.42 10.69
N ASP A 264 12.92 -24.91 11.87
CA ASP A 264 11.90 -23.90 12.06
C ASP A 264 12.41 -22.54 11.59
N PHE A 265 11.58 -21.83 10.82
CA PHE A 265 11.76 -20.44 10.50
C PHE A 265 10.46 -19.70 10.89
N LYS A 266 10.55 -18.85 11.91
CA LYS A 266 9.41 -18.08 12.45
C LYS A 266 9.61 -16.60 12.27
N ILE A 267 8.53 -15.88 11.95
CA ILE A 267 8.48 -14.44 11.98
C ILE A 267 7.50 -14.08 13.08
N MET A 268 8.05 -13.72 14.24
CA MET A 268 7.28 -13.43 15.46
C MET A 268 6.80 -12.00 15.44
N THR A 269 5.55 -11.79 15.80
CA THR A 269 5.02 -10.46 16.14
C THR A 269 5.63 -9.97 17.47
N PRO A 270 5.59 -8.67 17.77
CA PRO A 270 5.92 -8.19 19.11
C PRO A 270 5.05 -8.90 20.15
N GLU A 271 5.65 -9.36 21.24
CA GLU A 271 4.86 -9.92 22.34
C GLU A 271 3.89 -8.86 22.85
N PRO A 272 2.57 -9.15 22.93
CA PRO A 272 1.61 -8.22 23.47
C PRO A 272 1.93 -7.99 24.96
N VAL A 273 2.23 -6.75 25.32
CA VAL A 273 2.31 -6.35 26.72
C VAL A 273 0.88 -6.14 27.20
N GLN A 274 0.43 -6.96 28.13
CA GLN A 274 -0.92 -6.84 28.72
C GLN A 274 -0.84 -6.06 30.04
N SER A 275 -1.82 -5.17 30.25
CA SER A 275 -1.99 -4.46 31.50
C SER A 275 -3.46 -4.51 31.94
N ASP A 276 -3.69 -4.52 33.25
CA ASP A 276 -5.01 -4.44 33.85
C ASP A 276 -5.44 -2.98 34.12
N ILE A 277 -4.69 -1.99 33.63
CA ILE A 277 -5.04 -0.58 33.78
C ILE A 277 -6.40 -0.30 33.14
N THR A 278 -7.27 0.40 33.88
CA THR A 278 -8.59 0.84 33.41
C THR A 278 -8.70 2.35 33.46
N PHE A 279 -9.64 2.92 32.72
CA PHE A 279 -9.78 4.37 32.58
C PHE A 279 -11.22 4.80 32.84
N GLU A 280 -11.39 5.79 33.72
CA GLU A 280 -12.59 6.57 33.79
C GLU A 280 -12.44 7.80 32.91
N VAL A 281 -13.24 7.88 31.85
CA VAL A 281 -13.15 8.95 30.83
C VAL A 281 -14.42 9.77 30.88
N THR A 282 -14.30 11.09 31.07
CA THR A 282 -15.42 12.00 31.15
C THR A 282 -15.21 13.25 30.30
N ALA A 283 -16.28 13.83 29.78
CA ALA A 283 -16.29 15.12 29.08
C ALA A 283 -17.40 16.01 29.67
N PRO A 284 -17.14 16.66 30.81
CA PRO A 284 -18.17 17.43 31.52
C PRO A 284 -18.72 18.57 30.66
N ASP A 285 -20.05 18.75 30.63
CA ASP A 285 -20.69 19.83 29.87
C ASP A 285 -20.23 21.22 30.33
N ALA A 286 -19.90 21.39 31.62
CA ALA A 286 -19.37 22.64 32.17
C ALA A 286 -18.02 23.07 31.54
N THR A 287 -17.28 22.15 30.93
CA THR A 287 -15.98 22.43 30.27
C THR A 287 -16.11 22.64 28.78
N LYS A 288 -17.29 22.37 28.19
CA LYS A 288 -17.54 22.56 26.76
C LYS A 288 -17.80 24.02 26.44
N THR A 289 -17.17 24.49 25.40
CA THR A 289 -17.41 25.81 24.83
C THR A 289 -17.65 25.68 23.31
N TYR A 290 -18.05 26.76 22.67
CA TYR A 290 -18.21 26.77 21.23
C TYR A 290 -16.92 26.46 20.43
N ASN A 291 -15.76 26.60 21.06
CA ASN A 291 -14.45 26.44 20.41
C ASN A 291 -13.50 25.51 21.16
N SER A 292 -13.96 24.81 22.18
CA SER A 292 -13.17 23.80 22.88
C SER A 292 -14.02 22.74 23.56
N VAL A 293 -13.48 21.55 23.67
CA VAL A 293 -14.02 20.46 24.50
C VAL A 293 -12.87 19.79 25.23
N THR A 294 -13.04 19.60 26.53
CA THR A 294 -12.04 18.96 27.38
C THR A 294 -12.53 17.59 27.82
N VAL A 295 -11.66 16.61 27.67
CA VAL A 295 -11.83 15.25 28.17
C VAL A 295 -10.91 15.06 29.35
N ASN A 296 -11.47 14.54 30.47
CA ASN A 296 -10.71 14.16 31.67
C ASN A 296 -10.57 12.63 31.67
N THR A 297 -9.38 12.16 31.97
CA THR A 297 -9.08 10.73 32.12
C THR A 297 -8.46 10.48 33.47
N VAL A 298 -9.01 9.51 34.19
CA VAL A 298 -8.50 9.04 35.49
C VAL A 298 -8.16 7.56 35.32
N PRO A 299 -6.89 7.19 35.27
CA PRO A 299 -6.47 5.79 35.20
C PRO A 299 -6.56 5.13 36.59
N SER A 300 -6.67 3.81 36.63
CA SER A 300 -6.66 3.01 37.85
C SER A 300 -5.29 2.98 38.57
N THR A 301 -4.21 3.39 37.86
CA THR A 301 -2.85 3.51 38.39
C THR A 301 -2.14 4.73 37.80
N ASP A 302 -1.26 5.36 38.58
CA ASP A 302 -0.49 6.53 38.17
C ASP A 302 0.91 6.15 37.61
N THR A 303 1.23 4.87 37.54
CA THR A 303 2.58 4.40 37.16
C THR A 303 2.74 4.02 35.68
N GLU A 304 1.64 3.69 35.04
CA GLU A 304 1.66 3.25 33.65
C GLU A 304 1.36 4.39 32.68
N TYR A 305 1.92 4.30 31.48
CA TYR A 305 1.60 5.21 30.40
C TYR A 305 0.25 4.92 29.78
N TYR A 306 -0.40 5.94 29.27
CA TYR A 306 -1.57 5.80 28.41
C TYR A 306 -1.61 6.90 27.33
N TYR A 307 -2.25 6.58 26.22
CA TYR A 307 -2.61 7.53 25.19
C TYR A 307 -3.98 8.12 25.47
N MET A 308 -4.16 9.40 25.18
CA MET A 308 -5.46 10.07 25.21
C MET A 308 -5.57 11.03 24.03
N GLY A 309 -6.70 10.98 23.30
CA GLY A 309 -6.95 11.85 22.15
C GLY A 309 -8.44 11.94 21.82
N LEU A 310 -8.78 12.88 20.95
CA LEU A 310 -10.11 13.03 20.36
C LEU A 310 -9.99 12.93 18.84
N MET A 311 -10.81 12.11 18.22
CA MET A 311 -10.88 11.94 16.78
C MET A 311 -12.32 12.04 16.27
N LEU A 312 -12.50 12.16 14.97
CA LEU A 312 -13.84 12.12 14.38
C LEU A 312 -14.47 10.74 14.56
N LYS A 313 -15.75 10.71 14.92
CA LYS A 313 -16.49 9.44 15.06
C LYS A 313 -16.49 8.64 13.75
N SER A 314 -16.59 9.32 12.62
CA SER A 314 -16.52 8.68 11.29
C SER A 314 -15.17 8.00 11.02
N GLU A 315 -14.07 8.54 11.51
CA GLU A 315 -12.74 7.92 11.41
C GLU A 315 -12.57 6.74 12.37
N PHE A 316 -13.15 6.87 13.58
CA PHE A 316 -13.17 5.81 14.58
C PHE A 316 -13.97 4.59 14.10
N GLU A 317 -15.18 4.81 13.54
CA GLU A 317 -16.06 3.74 13.07
C GLU A 317 -15.64 3.14 11.72
N ALA A 318 -14.83 3.84 10.95
CA ALA A 318 -14.32 3.36 9.66
C ALA A 318 -13.27 2.25 9.77
N GLN A 319 -12.73 2.01 10.98
CA GLN A 319 -11.63 1.07 11.20
C GLN A 319 -11.99 0.06 12.30
N ARG A 320 -11.43 -1.16 12.19
CA ARG A 320 -11.44 -2.10 13.30
C ARG A 320 -10.56 -1.58 14.44
N GLU A 321 -10.91 -1.88 15.68
CA GLU A 321 -10.18 -1.42 16.87
C GLU A 321 -8.68 -1.75 16.80
N LYS A 322 -8.33 -2.97 16.42
CA LYS A 322 -6.93 -3.41 16.28
C LYS A 322 -6.16 -2.53 15.28
N LYS A 323 -6.76 -2.23 14.13
CA LYS A 323 -6.14 -1.36 13.11
C LYS A 323 -5.98 0.08 13.60
N LEU A 324 -6.99 0.58 14.31
CA LEU A 324 -6.92 1.92 14.89
C LEU A 324 -5.80 2.01 15.93
N LEU A 325 -5.70 1.03 16.86
CA LEU A 325 -4.61 0.94 17.82
C LEU A 325 -3.24 0.95 17.14
N GLN A 326 -3.08 0.11 16.11
CA GLN A 326 -1.83 0.03 15.35
C GLN A 326 -1.48 1.34 14.66
N SER A 327 -2.46 2.03 14.08
CA SER A 327 -2.27 3.33 13.44
C SER A 327 -1.84 4.41 14.43
N LEU A 328 -2.51 4.48 15.58
CA LEU A 328 -2.18 5.44 16.64
C LEU A 328 -0.79 5.17 17.23
N VAL A 329 -0.50 3.92 17.57
CA VAL A 329 0.82 3.48 18.05
C VAL A 329 1.90 3.70 17.00
N GLY A 330 1.62 3.45 15.72
CA GLY A 330 2.53 3.74 14.62
C GLY A 330 2.88 5.22 14.51
N THR A 331 1.89 6.10 14.72
CA THR A 331 2.11 7.56 14.76
C THR A 331 3.00 7.96 15.94
N LEU A 332 2.82 7.36 17.11
CA LEU A 332 3.68 7.59 18.28
C LEU A 332 5.12 7.15 18.02
N ASN A 333 5.28 5.95 17.47
CA ASN A 333 6.60 5.40 17.12
C ASN A 333 7.30 6.16 16.00
N GLY A 334 6.58 6.84 15.13
CA GLY A 334 7.13 7.74 14.12
C GLY A 334 7.93 8.91 14.70
N ASN A 335 7.82 9.19 16.00
CA ASN A 335 8.61 10.21 16.70
C ASN A 335 9.92 9.66 17.28
N ILE A 336 10.15 8.35 17.25
CA ILE A 336 11.38 7.72 17.75
C ILE A 336 12.40 7.68 16.62
N GLY A 337 13.43 8.52 16.72
CA GLY A 337 14.53 8.58 15.78
C GLY A 337 15.65 7.57 16.10
N ALA A 338 16.59 7.44 15.18
CA ALA A 338 17.76 6.58 15.39
C ALA A 338 18.64 7.13 16.53
N GLY A 339 18.75 6.37 17.60
CA GLY A 339 19.56 6.72 18.78
C GLY A 339 18.81 7.46 19.88
N ASP A 340 17.51 7.72 19.70
CA ASP A 340 16.66 8.28 20.75
C ASP A 340 16.41 7.24 21.87
N ASP A 341 16.13 7.74 23.06
CA ASP A 341 15.63 6.92 24.16
C ASP A 341 14.10 6.79 24.05
N PRO A 342 13.57 5.60 23.75
CA PRO A 342 12.13 5.39 23.59
C PRO A 342 11.31 5.71 24.85
N GLU A 343 11.89 5.52 26.05
CA GLU A 343 11.24 5.89 27.31
C GLU A 343 11.10 7.41 27.45
N ALA A 344 12.12 8.16 27.06
CA ALA A 344 12.06 9.63 27.07
C ALA A 344 11.03 10.15 26.06
N ILE A 345 10.93 9.53 24.86
CA ILE A 345 9.91 9.88 23.86
C ILE A 345 8.52 9.53 24.38
N ALA A 346 8.31 8.34 24.93
CA ALA A 346 7.04 7.93 25.54
C ALA A 346 6.60 8.90 26.65
N ALA A 347 7.52 9.28 27.53
CA ALA A 347 7.25 10.25 28.59
C ALA A 347 6.85 11.65 28.07
N SER A 348 7.26 12.00 26.85
CA SER A 348 6.91 13.29 26.23
C SER A 348 5.58 13.28 25.47
N LEU A 349 5.11 12.12 25.04
CA LEU A 349 3.94 11.96 24.18
C LEU A 349 2.73 11.35 24.89
N LEU A 350 2.95 10.63 25.97
CA LEU A 350 1.95 9.86 26.71
C LEU A 350 1.68 10.46 28.09
N HIS A 351 0.58 10.06 28.68
CA HIS A 351 0.13 10.55 29.97
C HIS A 351 0.39 9.51 31.07
N LYS A 352 0.52 9.96 32.30
CA LYS A 352 0.51 9.16 33.55
C LYS A 352 -0.35 9.86 34.63
N GLY A 353 -1.09 9.04 35.40
CA GLY A 353 -2.00 9.60 36.41
C GLY A 353 -3.18 10.35 35.78
N ALA A 354 -3.95 11.04 36.56
CA ALA A 354 -5.10 11.81 36.10
C ALA A 354 -4.66 13.00 35.24
N ASP A 355 -5.22 13.15 34.07
CA ASP A 355 -4.88 14.23 33.14
C ASP A 355 -6.06 14.63 32.25
N THR A 356 -5.90 15.70 31.47
CA THR A 356 -6.92 16.29 30.63
C THR A 356 -6.39 16.51 29.20
N TYR A 357 -7.25 16.27 28.21
CA TYR A 357 -7.00 16.60 26.81
C TYR A 357 -8.03 17.60 26.31
N THR A 358 -7.59 18.69 25.70
CA THR A 358 -8.49 19.71 25.13
C THR A 358 -8.39 19.76 23.63
N LEU A 359 -9.48 19.44 22.94
CA LEU A 359 -9.63 19.66 21.50
C LEU A 359 -10.05 21.12 21.28
N ASN A 360 -9.24 21.88 20.55
CA ASN A 360 -9.54 23.24 20.16
C ASN A 360 -10.24 23.30 18.79
N TYR A 361 -11.19 24.22 18.69
CA TYR A 361 -11.96 24.49 17.47
C TYR A 361 -12.67 23.25 16.88
N PRO A 362 -13.39 22.46 17.72
CA PRO A 362 -14.26 21.41 17.20
C PRO A 362 -15.37 21.98 16.31
N SER A 363 -16.05 21.13 15.58
CA SER A 363 -17.17 21.52 14.74
C SER A 363 -18.50 21.05 15.34
N PHE A 364 -19.52 21.90 15.34
CA PHE A 364 -20.89 21.53 15.75
C PHE A 364 -21.52 20.49 14.81
N TYR A 365 -20.94 20.29 13.63
CA TYR A 365 -21.47 19.45 12.55
C TYR A 365 -20.82 18.09 12.50
N ASP A 366 -19.93 17.83 13.45
CA ASP A 366 -19.21 16.56 13.57
C ASP A 366 -19.43 15.95 14.96
N GLU A 367 -19.41 14.64 14.99
CA GLU A 367 -19.36 13.87 16.22
C GLU A 367 -17.90 13.43 16.45
N TYR A 368 -17.49 13.42 17.71
CA TYR A 368 -16.15 13.03 18.12
C TYR A 368 -16.20 11.84 19.05
N VAL A 369 -15.10 11.12 19.16
CA VAL A 369 -14.88 10.06 20.13
C VAL A 369 -13.56 10.33 20.85
N ALA A 370 -13.60 10.36 22.17
CA ALA A 370 -12.41 10.30 22.99
C ALA A 370 -11.89 8.86 22.97
N VAL A 371 -10.60 8.68 22.72
CA VAL A 371 -9.92 7.40 22.60
C VAL A 371 -8.82 7.36 23.63
N VAL A 372 -8.86 6.38 24.55
CA VAL A 372 -7.89 6.18 25.61
C VAL A 372 -7.48 4.71 25.63
N PHE A 373 -6.19 4.43 25.73
CA PHE A 373 -5.67 3.06 25.89
C PHE A 373 -4.31 3.07 26.59
N GLY A 374 -4.02 2.00 27.34
CA GLY A 374 -2.75 1.81 28.02
C GLY A 374 -1.59 1.63 27.02
N CYS A 375 -0.41 2.11 27.42
CA CYS A 375 0.81 2.02 26.64
C CYS A 375 2.00 1.58 27.50
N ALA A 376 2.96 0.92 26.88
CA ALA A 376 4.28 0.63 27.46
C ALA A 376 5.37 0.78 26.41
N VAL A 377 6.63 0.84 26.84
CA VAL A 377 7.78 0.69 25.97
C VAL A 377 8.24 -0.76 26.04
N SER A 378 8.28 -1.41 24.89
CA SER A 378 8.75 -2.80 24.74
C SER A 378 9.68 -2.90 23.53
N ASN A 379 10.86 -3.49 23.71
CA ASN A 379 11.87 -3.69 22.67
C ASN A 379 12.22 -2.41 21.87
N GLY A 380 12.20 -1.25 22.54
CA GLY A 380 12.52 0.02 21.89
C GLY A 380 11.36 0.72 21.19
N PHE A 381 10.13 0.23 21.36
CA PHE A 381 8.93 0.77 20.73
C PHE A 381 7.81 0.99 21.75
N ILE A 382 6.97 1.99 21.47
CA ILE A 382 5.71 2.17 22.18
C ILE A 382 4.73 1.11 21.66
N VAL A 383 4.10 0.37 22.58
CA VAL A 383 3.08 -0.64 22.30
C VAL A 383 1.81 -0.36 23.07
N SER A 384 0.64 -0.75 22.55
CA SER A 384 -0.60 -0.72 23.32
C SER A 384 -0.65 -1.87 24.32
N THR A 385 -1.19 -1.64 25.52
CA THR A 385 -1.28 -2.64 26.59
C THR A 385 -2.71 -3.01 26.94
N THR A 386 -3.70 -2.24 26.45
CA THR A 386 -5.14 -2.49 26.66
C THR A 386 -5.93 -2.27 25.38
N PRO A 387 -7.16 -2.80 25.31
CA PRO A 387 -8.17 -2.34 24.34
C PRO A 387 -8.45 -0.85 24.47
N ILE A 388 -9.19 -0.28 23.50
CA ILE A 388 -9.61 1.12 23.53
C ILE A 388 -10.77 1.31 24.51
N THR A 389 -10.61 2.23 25.47
CA THR A 389 -11.73 2.86 26.20
C THR A 389 -12.17 4.08 25.40
N SER A 390 -13.43 4.13 25.01
CA SER A 390 -13.96 5.22 24.17
C SER A 390 -15.14 5.94 24.82
N LEU A 391 -15.24 7.25 24.56
CA LEU A 391 -16.37 8.08 24.99
C LEU A 391 -16.83 8.96 23.83
N PRO A 392 -18.09 8.85 23.37
CA PRO A 392 -18.66 9.79 22.40
C PRO A 392 -18.73 11.21 22.99
N VAL A 393 -18.31 12.19 22.19
CA VAL A 393 -18.27 13.60 22.59
C VAL A 393 -18.85 14.45 21.47
N SER A 394 -19.78 15.33 21.82
CA SER A 394 -20.35 16.31 20.89
C SER A 394 -20.36 17.70 21.48
N ILE A 395 -20.36 18.69 20.61
CA ILE A 395 -20.65 20.09 20.98
C ILE A 395 -21.85 20.57 20.20
N ASP A 396 -22.53 21.56 20.72
CA ASP A 396 -23.75 22.11 20.17
C ASP A 396 -23.59 23.59 19.86
N ALA A 397 -24.29 24.05 18.80
CA ALA A 397 -24.30 25.44 18.41
C ALA A 397 -24.96 26.38 19.45
N SER A 398 -25.70 25.83 20.40
CA SER A 398 -26.25 26.59 21.55
C SER A 398 -25.15 27.15 22.50
N LEU A 399 -23.94 26.59 22.39
CA LEU A 399 -22.77 27.09 23.14
C LEU A 399 -22.17 28.39 22.55
N LEU A 400 -22.66 28.87 21.40
CA LEU A 400 -22.29 30.19 20.88
C LEU A 400 -22.78 31.27 21.86
N PRO A 401 -21.95 32.32 22.11
CA PRO A 401 -22.36 33.45 22.95
C PRO A 401 -23.64 34.12 22.45
N ASP A 402 -24.48 34.59 23.41
CA ASP A 402 -25.76 35.25 23.08
C ASP A 402 -25.60 36.50 22.20
N ASN A 403 -24.47 37.18 22.29
CA ASN A 403 -24.15 38.35 21.50
C ASN A 403 -23.57 37.98 20.08
N THR A 404 -23.70 36.74 19.64
CA THR A 404 -23.22 36.33 18.31
C THR A 404 -24.09 36.96 17.23
N ASP A 405 -23.45 37.71 16.34
CA ASP A 405 -24.12 38.41 15.22
C ASP A 405 -24.85 37.38 14.31
N PRO A 406 -26.12 37.63 13.97
CA PRO A 406 -26.87 36.78 13.03
C PRO A 406 -26.22 36.66 11.65
N LEU A 407 -25.53 37.69 11.16
CA LEU A 407 -24.79 37.64 9.89
C LEU A 407 -23.58 36.73 10.00
N TYR A 408 -22.90 36.71 11.17
CA TYR A 408 -21.82 35.78 11.44
C TYR A 408 -22.33 34.34 11.48
N LYS A 409 -23.43 34.08 12.21
CA LYS A 409 -24.06 32.77 12.31
C LYS A 409 -24.45 32.19 10.93
N ARG A 410 -24.87 33.07 10.01
CA ARG A 410 -25.32 32.67 8.66
C ARG A 410 -24.28 31.91 7.85
N TRP A 411 -22.99 32.17 8.08
CA TRP A 411 -21.89 31.53 7.36
C TRP A 411 -21.42 30.22 7.99
N LEU A 412 -21.81 29.93 9.21
CA LEU A 412 -21.47 28.67 9.87
C LEU A 412 -22.27 27.53 9.23
N GLY A 413 -21.61 26.37 9.06
CA GLY A 413 -22.29 25.19 8.54
C GLY A 413 -21.53 24.44 7.47
N LYS A 414 -22.23 23.46 6.89
CA LYS A 414 -21.76 22.71 5.74
C LYS A 414 -22.13 23.44 4.45
N TRP A 415 -21.15 23.62 3.59
CA TRP A 415 -21.30 24.32 2.33
C TRP A 415 -20.82 23.48 1.19
N ARG A 416 -21.58 23.47 0.09
CA ARG A 416 -21.13 22.90 -1.17
C ARG A 416 -20.48 23.99 -2.00
N VAL A 417 -19.20 23.80 -2.31
CA VAL A 417 -18.40 24.75 -3.09
C VAL A 417 -18.12 24.13 -4.45
N THR A 418 -18.38 24.93 -5.52
CA THR A 418 -18.01 24.55 -6.88
C THR A 418 -16.86 25.45 -7.32
N SER A 419 -15.71 24.87 -7.63
CA SER A 419 -14.57 25.59 -8.22
C SER A 419 -14.87 25.91 -9.66
N THR A 420 -14.77 27.19 -10.03
CA THR A 420 -14.94 27.66 -11.42
C THR A 420 -13.61 27.85 -12.13
N THR A 421 -12.50 27.61 -11.43
CA THR A 421 -11.24 27.71 -12.06
C THR A 421 -10.65 26.43 -12.14
N SER A 422 -9.79 26.35 -12.87
CA SER A 422 -8.86 26.99 -13.15
C SER A 422 -7.60 26.65 -13.72
N GLN A 423 -7.30 25.47 -13.98
CA GLN A 423 -6.27 25.22 -14.96
C GLN A 423 -7.00 24.95 -16.27
N VAL A 424 -6.52 25.54 -17.33
CA VAL A 424 -7.12 25.49 -18.66
C VAL A 424 -7.46 24.05 -19.00
N ASN A 425 -8.76 23.77 -19.21
CA ASN A 425 -9.38 22.49 -19.58
C ASN A 425 -9.82 21.52 -18.48
N GLU A 426 -9.87 21.90 -17.20
CA GLU A 426 -10.45 21.05 -16.17
C GLU A 426 -11.93 21.39 -15.92
N ALA A 427 -12.75 20.35 -15.77
CA ALA A 427 -14.14 20.50 -15.39
C ALA A 427 -14.26 21.10 -13.98
N PRO A 428 -15.30 21.90 -13.69
CA PRO A 428 -15.54 22.40 -12.33
C PRO A 428 -15.66 21.24 -11.33
N VAL A 429 -14.94 21.34 -10.23
CA VAL A 429 -14.97 20.35 -9.14
C VAL A 429 -15.88 20.88 -8.04
N THR A 430 -16.82 20.03 -7.60
CA THR A 430 -17.72 20.33 -6.47
C THR A 430 -17.26 19.52 -5.25
N PHE A 431 -17.10 20.20 -4.12
CA PHE A 431 -16.70 19.60 -2.85
C PHE A 431 -17.43 20.24 -1.67
N GLU A 432 -17.43 19.56 -0.52
CA GLU A 432 -18.03 20.08 0.71
C GLU A 432 -16.97 20.70 1.61
N VAL A 433 -17.32 21.82 2.22
CA VAL A 433 -16.52 22.46 3.27
C VAL A 433 -17.37 22.66 4.51
N ILE A 434 -16.71 22.67 5.66
CA ILE A 434 -17.32 23.00 6.95
C ILE A 434 -16.74 24.33 7.40
N VAL A 435 -17.61 25.34 7.54
CA VAL A 435 -17.28 26.62 8.12
C VAL A 435 -17.64 26.58 9.60
N LYS A 436 -16.65 26.68 10.47
CA LYS A 436 -16.80 26.67 11.93
C LYS A 436 -16.31 27.95 12.56
N PRO A 437 -16.75 28.28 13.79
CA PRO A 437 -16.33 29.53 14.42
C PRO A 437 -14.82 29.49 14.75
N GLY A 438 -14.14 30.58 14.41
CA GLY A 438 -12.88 30.94 15.02
C GLY A 438 -13.16 31.85 16.23
N THR A 439 -12.68 33.08 16.22
CA THR A 439 -13.15 34.10 17.18
C THR A 439 -14.52 34.60 16.77
N VAL A 440 -15.51 34.45 17.64
CA VAL A 440 -16.91 34.83 17.36
C VAL A 440 -17.00 36.29 16.90
N ASN A 441 -17.84 36.55 15.90
CA ASN A 441 -18.04 37.85 15.25
C ASN A 441 -16.80 38.42 14.54
N SER A 442 -15.70 37.65 14.45
CA SER A 442 -14.43 38.14 13.92
C SER A 442 -13.82 37.24 12.86
N SER A 443 -13.78 35.93 13.07
CA SER A 443 -13.12 35.02 12.16
C SER A 443 -13.82 33.67 12.03
N TYR A 444 -13.56 32.98 10.91
CA TYR A 444 -14.02 31.63 10.64
C TYR A 444 -12.82 30.71 10.42
N MET A 445 -13.03 29.43 10.72
CA MET A 445 -12.13 28.36 10.29
C MET A 445 -12.85 27.50 9.26
N ILE A 446 -12.15 27.11 8.20
CA ILE A 446 -12.75 26.33 7.12
C ILE A 446 -12.00 24.98 7.07
N ARG A 447 -12.76 23.88 7.15
CA ARG A 447 -12.26 22.52 6.96
C ARG A 447 -12.76 21.98 5.61
N GLY A 448 -11.94 21.18 4.96
CA GLY A 448 -12.30 20.55 3.69
C GLY A 448 -12.02 21.42 2.44
N TRP A 449 -11.41 22.59 2.62
CA TRP A 449 -11.06 23.43 1.48
C TRP A 449 -9.95 22.79 0.65
N GLY A 450 -10.25 22.49 -0.61
CA GLY A 450 -9.26 21.94 -1.56
C GLY A 450 -8.94 20.45 -1.42
N ILE A 451 -9.63 19.68 -0.55
CA ILE A 451 -9.39 18.25 -0.34
C ILE A 451 -9.45 17.48 -1.67
N THR A 452 -10.38 17.82 -2.54
CA THR A 452 -10.56 17.15 -3.83
C THR A 452 -9.58 17.63 -4.91
N ILE A 453 -9.03 18.85 -4.77
CA ILE A 453 -8.13 19.47 -5.76
C ILE A 453 -6.67 19.17 -5.46
N TYR A 454 -6.30 19.13 -4.18
CA TYR A 454 -4.89 19.04 -3.76
C TYR A 454 -4.55 17.78 -2.96
N GLY A 455 -5.47 16.80 -2.82
CA GLY A 455 -5.34 15.68 -1.91
C GLY A 455 -5.41 16.14 -0.44
N ASN A 456 -5.46 15.19 0.49
CA ASN A 456 -5.58 15.43 1.93
C ASN A 456 -4.41 16.25 2.52
N ARG A 457 -4.32 17.50 2.11
CA ARG A 457 -3.44 18.46 2.79
C ARG A 457 -4.34 19.44 3.54
N TYR A 458 -4.55 19.11 4.79
CA TYR A 458 -4.77 19.95 5.99
C TYR A 458 -5.38 19.15 7.10
#